data_9a499afee344ef53e29d98fb708d5ae9
#
_entry.id   9a499afee344ef53e29d98fb708d5ae9
#
_cell.length_a   1.000
_cell.length_b   1.000
_cell.length_c   1.000
_cell.angle_alpha   90.00
_cell.angle_beta   90.00
_cell.angle_gamma   90.00
#
_symmetry.space_group_name_H-M   'P 1'
#
loop_
_entity.id
_entity.type
_entity.pdbx_description
1 polymer ?
#
loop_
_entity_poly.entity_id
_entity_poly.type
_entity_poly.pdbx_seq_one_letter_code
_entity_poly.pdbx_strand_id
1 'polypeptide(L)'
;MAVRIELHRSSFESRERRLLETGEFTVSAFRYDSGIEALRVCNARGEIIVLPFKGQQIWRAGFDGRDLTMRSMFDEPVDTQVYLETYGAFMIHCGLAGLGAPGPDDTHPLHGELPNAPFQKAWLEIDEGEGTVAVGGSYRHTVAFSTNYLATAKVAMTAGSALLGVSLAVENLKQTPMEMMYLAHANFRPVDHGELHYTASYDAGSVRVRTSIPAHISPKPDYMAFIETLARDPLPHHRMDPALAFDPEVVFSIDMMADSDGLAHAMQAHPDGTADYIGFRPDQAPVCTRWVCRTPDQDGLGIAFPATAEVEGYTAEKAKGHVIELAGGATWNIDISMGLLTAPEAAGLKDRIDAVRNG
;
A
#
# COMPACT_ATOMS: atom_id res chain seq x y z
N MET A 1 5.39 28.53 -1.23
CA MET A 1 4.22 28.71 -0.31
C MET A 1 3.16 27.72 -0.75
N ALA A 2 2.80 26.79 0.12
CA ALA A 2 1.77 25.81 -0.22
C ALA A 2 0.38 26.46 -0.23
N VAL A 3 -0.40 26.18 -1.27
CA VAL A 3 -1.82 26.55 -1.38
C VAL A 3 -2.65 25.31 -1.16
N ARG A 4 -3.67 25.41 -0.27
CA ARG A 4 -4.62 24.34 -0.02
C ARG A 4 -6.00 24.71 -0.58
N ILE A 5 -6.59 23.78 -1.32
CA ILE A 5 -7.92 23.90 -1.93
C ILE A 5 -8.79 22.76 -1.38
N GLU A 6 -9.83 23.12 -0.61
CA GLU A 6 -10.79 22.11 -0.11
C GLU A 6 -11.62 21.54 -1.26
N LEU A 7 -11.84 20.25 -1.24
CA LEU A 7 -12.64 19.54 -2.21
C LEU A 7 -14.03 19.24 -1.65
N HIS A 8 -15.04 19.43 -2.46
CA HIS A 8 -16.42 19.12 -2.13
C HIS A 8 -16.97 18.03 -3.06
N ARG A 9 -17.71 17.05 -2.53
CA ARG A 9 -18.33 15.97 -3.34
C ARG A 9 -19.16 16.50 -4.52
N SER A 10 -19.78 17.68 -4.36
CA SER A 10 -20.52 18.36 -5.43
C SER A 10 -19.65 18.85 -6.60
N SER A 11 -18.34 18.87 -6.45
CA SER A 11 -17.40 19.23 -7.54
C SER A 11 -17.08 18.07 -8.48
N PHE A 12 -17.58 16.85 -8.16
CA PHE A 12 -17.33 15.64 -8.93
C PHE A 12 -18.59 15.27 -9.74
N GLU A 13 -18.46 15.29 -11.04
CA GLU A 13 -19.51 14.98 -12.01
C GLU A 13 -19.09 13.75 -12.86
N SER A 14 -20.01 13.10 -13.57
CA SER A 14 -19.71 12.00 -14.49
C SER A 14 -18.75 12.41 -15.62
N ARG A 15 -18.84 13.68 -16.04
CA ARG A 15 -17.90 14.25 -17.00
C ARG A 15 -16.66 14.75 -16.28
N GLU A 16 -15.49 14.28 -16.70
CA GLU A 16 -14.20 14.74 -16.17
C GLU A 16 -14.00 16.24 -16.43
N ARG A 17 -13.66 16.97 -15.37
CA ARG A 17 -13.41 18.41 -15.37
C ARG A 17 -12.06 18.73 -14.77
N ARG A 18 -11.29 19.57 -15.45
CA ARG A 18 -10.04 20.11 -14.94
C ARG A 18 -10.30 21.06 -13.78
N LEU A 19 -9.64 20.81 -12.65
CA LEU A 19 -9.66 21.66 -11.46
C LEU A 19 -8.43 22.54 -11.35
N LEU A 20 -7.27 22.03 -11.79
CA LEU A 20 -5.99 22.70 -11.73
C LEU A 20 -5.17 22.41 -12.98
N GLU A 21 -4.45 23.41 -13.45
CA GLU A 21 -3.40 23.30 -14.46
C GLU A 21 -2.25 24.24 -14.08
N THR A 22 -1.04 23.69 -13.98
CA THR A 22 0.21 24.43 -13.83
C THR A 22 1.16 24.02 -14.97
N GLY A 23 2.38 24.56 -15.00
CA GLY A 23 3.39 24.12 -15.97
C GLY A 23 3.80 22.65 -15.82
N GLU A 24 3.64 22.09 -14.63
CA GLU A 24 4.12 20.75 -14.26
C GLU A 24 3.00 19.74 -14.02
N PHE A 25 1.79 20.19 -13.65
CA PHE A 25 0.71 19.31 -13.21
C PHE A 25 -0.62 19.67 -13.85
N THR A 26 -1.43 18.62 -14.06
CA THR A 26 -2.88 18.77 -14.27
C THR A 26 -3.63 17.95 -13.22
N VAL A 27 -4.72 18.49 -12.69
CA VAL A 27 -5.64 17.77 -11.79
C VAL A 27 -7.04 17.89 -12.34
N SER A 28 -7.69 16.75 -12.54
CA SER A 28 -9.08 16.67 -12.99
C SER A 28 -9.90 15.89 -11.98
N ALA A 29 -11.17 16.27 -11.83
CA ALA A 29 -12.16 15.58 -11.00
C ALA A 29 -13.22 14.92 -11.88
N PHE A 30 -13.64 13.73 -11.50
CA PHE A 30 -14.74 13.01 -12.14
C PHE A 30 -15.41 12.06 -11.13
N ARG A 31 -16.52 11.47 -11.54
CA ARG A 31 -17.23 10.45 -10.79
C ARG A 31 -17.43 9.22 -11.66
N TYR A 32 -17.05 8.05 -11.16
CA TYR A 32 -17.35 6.77 -11.79
C TYR A 32 -18.86 6.50 -11.89
N ASP A 33 -19.28 5.59 -12.74
CA ASP A 33 -20.68 5.18 -12.86
C ASP A 33 -21.20 4.55 -11.57
N SER A 34 -20.33 3.91 -10.78
CA SER A 34 -20.59 3.44 -9.42
C SER A 34 -20.89 4.55 -8.40
N GLY A 35 -20.74 5.82 -8.77
CA GLY A 35 -20.97 6.97 -7.90
C GLY A 35 -19.74 7.43 -7.11
N ILE A 36 -18.60 6.74 -7.21
CA ILE A 36 -17.38 7.07 -6.45
C ILE A 36 -16.65 8.25 -7.10
N GLU A 37 -16.32 9.23 -6.28
CA GLU A 37 -15.53 10.42 -6.65
C GLU A 37 -14.05 10.05 -6.85
N ALA A 38 -13.45 10.59 -7.91
CA ALA A 38 -12.06 10.34 -8.27
C ALA A 38 -11.34 11.61 -8.74
N LEU A 39 -10.06 11.72 -8.40
CA LEU A 39 -9.14 12.72 -8.93
C LEU A 39 -8.10 12.03 -9.81
N ARG A 40 -7.93 12.54 -11.02
CA ARG A 40 -6.77 12.24 -11.86
C ARG A 40 -5.73 13.33 -11.64
N VAL A 41 -4.54 12.94 -11.25
CA VAL A 41 -3.39 13.84 -11.06
C VAL A 41 -2.28 13.40 -12.00
N CYS A 42 -1.84 14.30 -12.87
CA CYS A 42 -0.82 14.02 -13.88
C CYS A 42 0.39 14.94 -13.71
N ASN A 43 1.57 14.41 -14.01
CA ASN A 43 2.79 15.17 -14.30
C ASN A 43 3.37 14.75 -15.66
N ALA A 44 4.57 15.22 -16.01
CA ALA A 44 5.20 14.91 -17.28
C ALA A 44 5.53 13.42 -17.50
N ARG A 45 5.59 12.61 -16.43
CA ARG A 45 5.95 11.19 -16.48
C ARG A 45 4.76 10.24 -16.42
N GLY A 46 3.61 10.68 -15.90
CA GLY A 46 2.46 9.80 -15.79
C GLY A 46 1.35 10.37 -14.94
N GLU A 47 0.51 9.46 -14.44
CA GLU A 47 -0.68 9.83 -13.70
C GLU A 47 -1.02 8.87 -12.57
N ILE A 48 -1.77 9.38 -11.60
CA ILE A 48 -2.48 8.58 -10.60
C ILE A 48 -3.96 8.93 -10.59
N ILE A 49 -4.79 7.95 -10.19
CA ILE A 49 -6.20 8.18 -9.84
C ILE A 49 -6.36 7.93 -8.35
N VAL A 50 -6.81 8.95 -7.63
CA VAL A 50 -7.04 8.90 -6.19
C VAL A 50 -8.54 8.95 -5.90
N LEU A 51 -9.02 8.16 -4.94
CA LEU A 51 -10.39 8.18 -4.41
C LEU A 51 -10.43 9.03 -3.13
N PRO A 52 -10.65 10.36 -3.22
CA PRO A 52 -10.37 11.27 -2.11
C PRO A 52 -11.31 11.08 -0.92
N PHE A 53 -12.50 10.47 -1.15
CA PHE A 53 -13.52 10.27 -0.12
C PHE A 53 -13.75 8.79 0.22
N LYS A 54 -12.99 7.86 -0.39
CA LYS A 54 -13.08 6.43 -0.13
C LYS A 54 -11.69 5.86 0.20
N GLY A 55 -11.41 5.67 1.50
CA GLY A 55 -10.15 5.12 2.00
C GLY A 55 -8.90 5.92 1.63
N GLN A 56 -9.03 7.07 0.95
CA GLN A 56 -7.92 7.81 0.32
C GLN A 56 -7.08 6.89 -0.61
N GLN A 57 -7.72 5.88 -1.23
CA GLN A 57 -7.04 4.89 -2.06
C GLN A 57 -6.39 5.55 -3.28
N ILE A 58 -5.20 5.07 -3.67
CA ILE A 58 -4.68 5.28 -5.02
C ILE A 58 -5.25 4.15 -5.87
N TRP A 59 -6.27 4.46 -6.67
CA TRP A 59 -6.98 3.45 -7.45
C TRP A 59 -6.16 2.94 -8.63
N ARG A 60 -5.46 3.85 -9.32
CA ARG A 60 -4.57 3.53 -10.45
C ARG A 60 -3.30 4.35 -10.35
N ALA A 61 -2.21 3.81 -10.86
CA ALA A 61 -0.94 4.50 -11.05
C ALA A 61 -0.28 4.01 -12.34
N GLY A 62 0.18 4.94 -13.15
CA GLY A 62 0.90 4.64 -14.39
C GLY A 62 1.95 5.70 -14.68
N PHE A 63 3.17 5.26 -15.00
CA PHE A 63 4.29 6.14 -15.31
C PHE A 63 5.10 5.60 -16.48
N ASP A 64 5.63 6.50 -17.32
CA ASP A 64 6.46 6.20 -18.48
C ASP A 64 5.83 5.16 -19.43
N GLY A 65 4.49 5.21 -19.57
CA GLY A 65 3.72 4.28 -20.40
C GLY A 65 3.48 2.90 -19.77
N ARG A 66 3.91 2.67 -18.51
CA ARG A 66 3.71 1.44 -17.76
C ARG A 66 2.56 1.61 -16.76
N ASP A 67 1.60 0.69 -16.76
CA ASP A 67 0.59 0.55 -15.71
C ASP A 67 1.19 -0.24 -14.53
N LEU A 68 1.36 0.43 -13.38
CA LEU A 68 1.91 -0.17 -12.17
C LEU A 68 0.87 -0.94 -11.36
N THR A 69 -0.42 -0.65 -11.58
CA THR A 69 -1.51 -1.24 -10.78
C THR A 69 -1.69 -2.71 -11.11
N MET A 70 -1.88 -3.52 -10.08
CA MET A 70 -2.26 -4.93 -10.24
C MET A 70 -3.42 -5.10 -11.24
N ARG A 71 -3.46 -6.24 -11.93
CA ARG A 71 -4.65 -6.64 -12.68
C ARG A 71 -5.66 -7.25 -11.70
N SER A 72 -6.87 -6.76 -11.71
CA SER A 72 -7.97 -7.24 -10.87
C SER A 72 -9.24 -7.42 -11.71
N MET A 73 -10.27 -7.97 -11.11
CA MET A 73 -11.61 -8.12 -11.72
C MET A 73 -12.43 -6.82 -11.72
N PHE A 74 -11.89 -5.72 -11.18
CA PHE A 74 -12.60 -4.45 -11.02
C PHE A 74 -12.12 -3.41 -12.03
N ASP A 75 -13.01 -2.99 -12.93
CA ASP A 75 -12.76 -1.88 -13.86
C ASP A 75 -12.87 -0.53 -13.13
N GLU A 76 -13.80 -0.42 -12.18
CA GLU A 76 -14.02 0.76 -11.34
C GLU A 76 -14.23 0.39 -9.86
N PRO A 77 -14.06 1.34 -8.92
CA PRO A 77 -14.34 1.08 -7.51
C PRO A 77 -15.84 0.94 -7.26
N VAL A 78 -16.23 0.10 -6.30
CA VAL A 78 -17.63 -0.12 -5.90
C VAL A 78 -17.91 0.62 -4.60
N ASP A 79 -19.13 1.16 -4.44
CA ASP A 79 -19.57 1.81 -3.19
C ASP A 79 -19.99 0.76 -2.15
N THR A 80 -18.99 0.20 -1.47
CA THR A 80 -19.14 -0.80 -0.42
C THR A 80 -18.11 -0.56 0.69
N GLN A 81 -18.41 -1.08 1.90
CA GLN A 81 -17.44 -1.14 2.99
C GLN A 81 -16.73 -2.52 3.04
N VAL A 82 -17.23 -3.52 2.29
CA VAL A 82 -16.66 -4.87 2.27
C VAL A 82 -15.38 -4.87 1.42
N TYR A 83 -14.26 -5.25 2.02
CA TYR A 83 -12.93 -5.16 1.42
C TYR A 83 -12.82 -5.87 0.06
N LEU A 84 -13.27 -7.13 -0.02
CA LEU A 84 -13.15 -7.94 -1.24
C LEU A 84 -14.17 -7.59 -2.34
N GLU A 85 -15.17 -6.75 -2.05
CA GLU A 85 -16.14 -6.30 -3.06
C GLU A 85 -15.65 -5.09 -3.87
N THR A 86 -14.45 -4.55 -3.58
CA THR A 86 -13.85 -3.41 -4.27
C THR A 86 -12.31 -3.47 -4.18
N TYR A 87 -11.74 -4.65 -4.44
CA TYR A 87 -10.31 -4.91 -4.31
C TYR A 87 -9.58 -4.83 -5.66
N GLY A 88 -8.93 -3.71 -5.94
CA GLY A 88 -8.22 -3.49 -7.21
C GLY A 88 -7.38 -2.21 -7.26
N ALA A 89 -7.29 -1.48 -6.14
CA ALA A 89 -6.50 -0.26 -6.05
C ALA A 89 -4.99 -0.55 -6.04
N PHE A 90 -4.20 0.40 -6.55
CA PHE A 90 -2.73 0.36 -6.47
C PHE A 90 -2.23 0.44 -5.02
N MET A 91 -2.86 1.27 -4.18
CA MET A 91 -2.49 1.39 -2.77
C MET A 91 -3.73 1.59 -1.90
N ILE A 92 -3.79 0.83 -0.81
CA ILE A 92 -4.88 0.85 0.17
C ILE A 92 -4.27 0.98 1.58
N HIS A 93 -4.75 1.93 2.37
CA HIS A 93 -4.48 1.98 3.80
C HIS A 93 -5.33 0.95 4.53
N CYS A 94 -4.72 0.02 5.27
CA CYS A 94 -5.38 -1.03 6.04
C CYS A 94 -5.18 -0.83 7.54
N GLY A 95 -6.12 -1.25 8.34
CA GLY A 95 -6.15 -1.07 9.81
C GLY A 95 -7.39 -0.27 10.19
N LEU A 96 -7.48 0.36 11.32
CA LEU A 96 -6.56 0.58 12.44
C LEU A 96 -6.98 -0.22 13.67
N ALA A 97 -8.31 -0.38 13.91
CA ALA A 97 -8.82 -1.12 15.07
C ALA A 97 -8.66 -2.64 14.93
N GLY A 98 -8.37 -3.11 13.73
CA GLY A 98 -8.07 -4.50 13.41
C GLY A 98 -7.28 -4.59 12.11
N LEU A 99 -6.59 -5.70 11.87
CA LEU A 99 -5.78 -5.91 10.66
C LEU A 99 -5.77 -7.39 10.28
N GLY A 100 -5.65 -7.65 8.96
CA GLY A 100 -5.58 -9.01 8.42
C GLY A 100 -6.91 -9.74 8.47
N ALA A 101 -6.86 -11.06 8.34
CA ALA A 101 -8.03 -11.92 8.45
C ALA A 101 -8.42 -12.09 9.93
N PRO A 102 -9.67 -11.76 10.32
CA PRO A 102 -10.10 -11.92 11.71
C PRO A 102 -10.06 -13.39 12.13
N GLY A 103 -9.47 -13.65 13.29
CA GLY A 103 -9.52 -14.95 13.95
C GLY A 103 -10.90 -15.24 14.55
N PRO A 104 -11.10 -16.45 15.12
CA PRO A 104 -12.41 -16.85 15.69
C PRO A 104 -12.92 -15.92 16.80
N ASP A 105 -12.03 -15.27 17.54
CA ASP A 105 -12.34 -14.37 18.65
C ASP A 105 -12.34 -12.89 18.23
N ASP A 106 -12.05 -12.58 16.97
CA ASP A 106 -11.99 -11.22 16.46
C ASP A 106 -13.34 -10.80 15.85
N THR A 107 -13.66 -9.51 15.95
CA THR A 107 -14.91 -8.94 15.42
C THR A 107 -14.68 -7.85 14.37
N HIS A 108 -13.41 -7.52 14.05
CA HIS A 108 -13.09 -6.54 13.03
C HIS A 108 -13.32 -7.10 11.62
N PRO A 109 -13.62 -6.25 10.62
CA PRO A 109 -13.69 -6.69 9.23
C PRO A 109 -12.31 -7.04 8.70
N LEU A 110 -12.24 -7.79 7.59
CA LEU A 110 -11.00 -8.09 6.88
C LEU A 110 -10.22 -6.80 6.60
N HIS A 111 -8.96 -6.75 7.04
CA HIS A 111 -8.05 -5.59 6.96
C HIS A 111 -8.53 -4.32 7.69
N GLY A 112 -9.49 -4.43 8.62
CA GLY A 112 -9.95 -3.31 9.44
C GLY A 112 -10.96 -2.40 8.74
N GLU A 113 -11.21 -1.24 9.33
CA GLU A 113 -12.22 -0.27 8.89
C GLU A 113 -11.70 0.79 7.92
N LEU A 114 -10.37 0.96 7.82
CA LEU A 114 -9.75 2.05 7.07
C LEU A 114 -9.79 1.88 5.54
N PRO A 115 -9.70 0.65 4.96
CA PRO A 115 -9.61 0.46 3.50
C PRO A 115 -10.69 1.18 2.69
N ASN A 116 -11.93 1.10 3.12
CA ASN A 116 -13.08 1.71 2.45
C ASN A 116 -13.72 2.83 3.28
N ALA A 117 -12.96 3.42 4.21
CA ALA A 117 -13.45 4.45 5.11
C ALA A 117 -14.02 5.66 4.34
N PRO A 118 -15.20 6.19 4.76
CA PRO A 118 -15.80 7.39 4.15
C PRO A 118 -15.09 8.64 4.67
N PHE A 119 -14.01 9.05 4.03
CA PHE A 119 -13.29 10.27 4.39
C PHE A 119 -14.22 11.47 4.33
N GLN A 120 -14.26 12.22 5.43
CA GLN A 120 -15.17 13.36 5.55
C GLN A 120 -14.63 14.64 4.92
N LYS A 121 -13.31 14.77 4.82
CA LYS A 121 -12.64 15.92 4.21
C LYS A 121 -11.61 15.43 3.19
N ALA A 122 -11.49 16.18 2.09
CA ALA A 122 -10.44 16.01 1.12
C ALA A 122 -9.99 17.38 0.58
N TRP A 123 -8.74 17.48 0.14
CA TRP A 123 -8.15 18.71 -0.38
C TRP A 123 -7.02 18.45 -1.36
N LEU A 124 -6.67 19.47 -2.14
CA LEU A 124 -5.42 19.56 -2.88
C LEU A 124 -4.44 20.46 -2.13
N GLU A 125 -3.18 20.11 -2.10
CA GLU A 125 -2.07 20.94 -1.68
C GLU A 125 -1.14 21.15 -2.88
N ILE A 126 -0.76 22.40 -3.16
CA ILE A 126 0.10 22.76 -4.27
C ILE A 126 1.23 23.58 -3.69
N ASP A 127 2.48 23.13 -3.87
CA ASP A 127 3.67 23.92 -3.55
C ASP A 127 4.52 24.09 -4.80
N GLU A 128 4.41 25.25 -5.45
CA GLU A 128 5.18 25.56 -6.66
C GLU A 128 6.68 25.68 -6.35
N GLY A 129 7.05 26.08 -5.12
CA GLY A 129 8.47 26.21 -4.71
C GLY A 129 9.16 24.86 -4.59
N GLU A 130 8.45 23.86 -4.09
CA GLU A 130 8.93 22.46 -4.00
C GLU A 130 8.60 21.65 -5.25
N GLY A 131 7.84 22.21 -6.20
CA GLY A 131 7.39 21.50 -7.39
C GLY A 131 6.54 20.28 -7.06
N THR A 132 5.57 20.42 -6.13
CA THR A 132 4.74 19.29 -5.69
C THR A 132 3.24 19.60 -5.76
N VAL A 133 2.47 18.55 -6.04
CA VAL A 133 1.02 18.52 -5.86
C VAL A 133 0.65 17.31 -5.01
N ALA A 134 -0.26 17.49 -4.05
CA ALA A 134 -0.72 16.40 -3.20
C ALA A 134 -2.24 16.39 -3.07
N VAL A 135 -2.80 15.17 -2.95
CA VAL A 135 -4.18 14.92 -2.54
C VAL A 135 -4.15 14.48 -1.10
N GLY A 136 -4.78 15.25 -0.22
CA GLY A 136 -4.93 14.92 1.19
C GLY A 136 -6.39 14.66 1.56
N GLY A 137 -6.60 13.97 2.66
CA GLY A 137 -7.93 13.73 3.21
C GLY A 137 -7.88 13.36 4.68
N SER A 138 -9.00 13.50 5.38
CA SER A 138 -9.09 13.07 6.77
C SER A 138 -10.37 12.29 7.04
N TYR A 139 -10.20 11.25 7.87
CA TYR A 139 -11.25 10.38 8.37
C TYR A 139 -11.24 10.36 9.88
N ARG A 140 -12.33 10.80 10.48
CA ARG A 140 -12.56 10.64 11.92
C ARG A 140 -13.40 9.40 12.17
N HIS A 141 -12.83 8.45 12.87
CA HIS A 141 -13.51 7.24 13.31
C HIS A 141 -13.88 7.35 14.80
N THR A 142 -15.15 7.15 15.10
CA THR A 142 -15.65 7.21 16.47
C THR A 142 -16.62 6.07 16.72
N VAL A 143 -16.30 5.22 17.69
CA VAL A 143 -17.18 4.19 18.23
C VAL A 143 -17.33 4.46 19.73
N ALA A 144 -18.56 4.63 20.19
CA ALA A 144 -18.83 4.94 21.59
C ALA A 144 -18.19 3.90 22.52
N PHE A 145 -17.56 4.40 23.59
CA PHE A 145 -16.84 3.63 24.61
C PHE A 145 -15.55 2.93 24.18
N SER A 146 -15.22 2.86 22.89
CA SER A 146 -14.04 2.12 22.41
C SER A 146 -13.02 3.00 21.67
N THR A 147 -13.38 3.58 20.54
CA THR A 147 -12.44 4.15 19.58
C THR A 147 -12.80 5.61 19.24
N ASN A 148 -11.80 6.49 19.17
CA ASN A 148 -11.96 7.84 18.64
C ASN A 148 -10.60 8.31 18.15
N TYR A 149 -10.39 8.33 16.84
CA TYR A 149 -9.15 8.79 16.21
C TYR A 149 -9.42 9.65 14.98
N LEU A 150 -8.42 10.42 14.58
CA LEU A 150 -8.35 11.12 13.30
C LEU A 150 -7.21 10.54 12.47
N ALA A 151 -7.55 9.93 11.34
CA ALA A 151 -6.59 9.54 10.32
C ALA A 151 -6.50 10.65 9.25
N THR A 152 -5.28 11.10 8.96
CA THR A 152 -4.99 12.08 7.90
C THR A 152 -4.03 11.45 6.91
N ALA A 153 -4.52 11.13 5.72
CA ALA A 153 -3.76 10.52 4.65
C ALA A 153 -3.39 11.54 3.57
N LYS A 154 -2.24 11.35 2.92
CA LYS A 154 -1.80 12.19 1.80
C LYS A 154 -1.00 11.37 0.79
N VAL A 155 -1.23 11.62 -0.50
CA VAL A 155 -0.36 11.20 -1.59
C VAL A 155 0.15 12.43 -2.34
N ALA A 156 1.45 12.51 -2.55
CA ALA A 156 2.13 13.61 -3.24
C ALA A 156 2.83 13.12 -4.50
N MET A 157 2.75 13.92 -5.56
CA MET A 157 3.56 13.81 -6.79
C MET A 157 4.52 14.98 -6.87
N THR A 158 5.75 14.70 -7.31
CA THR A 158 6.76 15.71 -7.60
C THR A 158 6.90 15.90 -9.11
N ALA A 159 7.16 17.11 -9.56
CA ALA A 159 7.41 17.45 -10.95
C ALA A 159 8.53 16.58 -11.53
N GLY A 160 8.31 15.99 -12.70
CA GLY A 160 9.30 15.15 -13.38
C GLY A 160 9.64 13.82 -12.66
N SER A 161 8.98 13.47 -11.55
CA SER A 161 9.21 12.22 -10.82
C SER A 161 8.13 11.19 -11.15
N ALA A 162 8.52 9.91 -11.19
CA ALA A 162 7.60 8.77 -11.20
C ALA A 162 7.50 8.09 -9.82
N LEU A 163 8.01 8.74 -8.76
CA LEU A 163 7.84 8.33 -7.39
C LEU A 163 6.73 9.15 -6.71
N LEU A 164 5.94 8.47 -5.91
CA LEU A 164 4.90 9.01 -5.05
C LEU A 164 5.40 9.06 -3.61
N GLY A 165 5.13 10.15 -2.91
CA GLY A 165 5.22 10.20 -1.46
C GLY A 165 3.84 9.91 -0.85
N VAL A 166 3.71 8.84 -0.07
CA VAL A 166 2.46 8.47 0.63
C VAL A 166 2.69 8.59 2.12
N SER A 167 1.78 9.27 2.82
CA SER A 167 1.87 9.41 4.27
C SER A 167 0.51 9.22 4.94
N LEU A 168 0.55 8.73 6.18
CA LEU A 168 -0.60 8.65 7.06
C LEU A 168 -0.19 9.12 8.47
N ALA A 169 -0.99 10.01 9.05
CA ALA A 169 -0.92 10.38 10.45
C ALA A 169 -2.20 9.91 11.17
N VAL A 170 -2.04 9.27 12.33
CA VAL A 170 -3.16 8.79 13.17
C VAL A 170 -3.05 9.43 14.53
N GLU A 171 -3.99 10.33 14.87
CA GLU A 171 -4.08 10.99 16.16
C GLU A 171 -5.15 10.28 17.03
N ASN A 172 -4.76 9.85 18.22
CA ASN A 172 -5.70 9.35 19.23
C ASN A 172 -6.43 10.50 19.89
N LEU A 173 -7.70 10.69 19.56
CA LEU A 173 -8.54 11.77 20.12
C LEU A 173 -9.15 11.43 21.49
N LYS A 174 -8.84 10.26 22.06
CA LYS A 174 -9.24 9.88 23.42
C LYS A 174 -8.29 10.52 24.46
N GLN A 175 -8.72 10.52 25.73
CA GLN A 175 -7.87 10.84 26.86
C GLN A 175 -7.10 9.61 27.39
N THR A 176 -7.50 8.42 26.94
CA THR A 176 -6.90 7.12 27.31
C THR A 176 -6.20 6.51 26.12
N PRO A 177 -5.23 5.61 26.31
CA PRO A 177 -4.60 4.90 25.21
C PRO A 177 -5.60 4.18 24.31
N MET A 178 -5.23 4.00 23.05
CA MET A 178 -5.92 3.12 22.11
C MET A 178 -4.92 2.17 21.47
N GLU A 179 -5.36 0.97 21.18
CA GLU A 179 -4.60 -0.02 20.42
C GLU A 179 -4.84 0.18 18.93
N MET A 180 -3.79 0.01 18.13
CA MET A 180 -3.90 0.12 16.68
C MET A 180 -2.92 -0.80 15.95
N MET A 181 -3.27 -1.14 14.72
CA MET A 181 -2.43 -1.85 13.76
C MET A 181 -2.57 -1.19 12.38
N TYR A 182 -1.53 -1.23 11.59
CA TYR A 182 -1.53 -0.63 10.25
C TYR A 182 -0.78 -1.49 9.24
N LEU A 183 -1.22 -1.43 7.98
CA LEU A 183 -0.52 -1.99 6.83
C LEU A 183 -0.80 -1.15 5.59
N ALA A 184 0.24 -0.81 4.85
CA ALA A 184 0.13 -0.22 3.51
C ALA A 184 0.06 -1.32 2.45
N HIS A 185 -1.11 -1.54 1.87
CA HIS A 185 -1.33 -2.59 0.88
C HIS A 185 -1.05 -2.06 -0.54
N ALA A 186 0.22 -2.11 -0.96
CA ALA A 186 0.72 -1.58 -2.23
C ALA A 186 0.75 -2.68 -3.31
N ASN A 187 -0.18 -2.64 -4.25
CA ASN A 187 -0.47 -3.71 -5.22
C ASN A 187 0.13 -3.39 -6.59
N PHE A 188 1.39 -3.72 -6.77
CA PHE A 188 2.04 -3.61 -8.07
C PHE A 188 1.60 -4.70 -9.04
N ARG A 189 1.81 -4.47 -10.32
CA ARG A 189 1.65 -5.47 -11.37
C ARG A 189 2.92 -6.30 -11.49
N PRO A 190 2.88 -7.61 -11.24
CA PRO A 190 4.08 -8.44 -11.44
C PRO A 190 4.49 -8.47 -12.91
N VAL A 191 5.80 -8.53 -13.13
CA VAL A 191 6.41 -8.65 -14.45
C VAL A 191 7.01 -10.04 -14.60
N ASP A 192 6.66 -10.75 -15.68
CA ASP A 192 7.27 -12.05 -15.96
C ASP A 192 8.78 -11.95 -15.99
N HIS A 193 9.42 -12.85 -15.23
CA HIS A 193 10.86 -12.90 -15.02
C HIS A 193 11.46 -11.69 -14.28
N GLY A 194 10.64 -10.79 -13.70
CA GLY A 194 11.10 -9.76 -12.79
C GLY A 194 11.78 -10.35 -11.56
N GLU A 195 12.82 -9.68 -11.06
CA GLU A 195 13.60 -10.13 -9.91
C GLU A 195 13.36 -9.24 -8.69
N LEU A 196 13.16 -9.85 -7.52
CA LEU A 196 12.95 -9.13 -6.28
C LEU A 196 14.27 -8.88 -5.55
N HIS A 197 14.56 -7.61 -5.29
CA HIS A 197 15.68 -7.19 -4.47
C HIS A 197 15.16 -6.35 -3.29
N TYR A 198 15.68 -6.59 -2.07
CA TYR A 198 15.22 -5.91 -0.87
C TYR A 198 16.25 -6.00 0.26
N THR A 199 16.17 -5.09 1.21
CA THR A 199 17.10 -4.97 2.34
C THR A 199 16.75 -5.95 3.46
N ALA A 200 16.92 -7.25 3.23
CA ALA A 200 16.83 -8.33 4.21
C ALA A 200 17.76 -9.48 3.83
N SER A 201 18.12 -10.35 4.75
CA SER A 201 18.74 -11.63 4.42
C SER A 201 17.75 -12.50 3.63
N TYR A 202 18.26 -13.27 2.64
CA TYR A 202 17.40 -14.08 1.75
C TYR A 202 17.27 -15.53 2.22
N ASP A 203 17.35 -15.77 3.53
CA ASP A 203 17.21 -17.08 4.15
C ASP A 203 15.82 -17.26 4.80
N ALA A 204 15.48 -18.51 5.12
CA ALA A 204 14.20 -18.87 5.72
C ALA A 204 14.01 -18.34 7.17
N GLY A 205 15.07 -17.85 7.80
CA GLY A 205 14.97 -17.18 9.09
C GLY A 205 14.38 -15.78 8.97
N SER A 206 14.83 -15.04 7.94
CA SER A 206 14.44 -13.65 7.70
C SER A 206 13.26 -13.51 6.73
N VAL A 207 12.97 -14.52 5.91
CA VAL A 207 11.86 -14.55 4.94
C VAL A 207 11.01 -15.79 5.21
N ARG A 208 9.88 -15.60 5.86
CA ARG A 208 9.02 -16.70 6.33
C ARG A 208 7.70 -16.69 5.57
N VAL A 209 7.43 -17.79 4.85
CA VAL A 209 6.13 -17.95 4.17
C VAL A 209 5.04 -18.24 5.20
N ARG A 210 3.90 -17.62 5.01
CA ARG A 210 2.67 -17.88 5.76
C ARG A 210 2.18 -19.30 5.47
N THR A 211 1.96 -20.09 6.51
CA THR A 211 1.46 -21.48 6.38
C THR A 211 -0.03 -21.60 6.77
N SER A 212 -0.58 -20.60 7.46
CA SER A 212 -2.02 -20.52 7.75
C SER A 212 -2.80 -20.15 6.48
N ILE A 213 -3.99 -20.75 6.31
CA ILE A 213 -4.85 -20.50 5.17
C ILE A 213 -6.09 -19.74 5.65
N PRO A 214 -6.31 -18.50 5.19
CA PRO A 214 -7.51 -17.74 5.55
C PRO A 214 -8.78 -18.42 5.02
N ALA A 215 -9.89 -18.19 5.70
CA ALA A 215 -11.17 -18.85 5.40
C ALA A 215 -11.72 -18.52 3.98
N HIS A 216 -11.31 -17.41 3.38
CA HIS A 216 -11.70 -17.02 2.01
C HIS A 216 -10.85 -17.68 0.91
N ILE A 217 -9.79 -18.44 1.28
CA ILE A 217 -8.87 -19.10 0.35
C ILE A 217 -9.21 -20.59 0.26
N SER A 218 -9.30 -21.09 -0.98
CA SER A 218 -9.46 -22.52 -1.28
C SER A 218 -8.22 -23.03 -2.03
N PRO A 219 -7.24 -23.63 -1.34
CA PRO A 219 -5.97 -24.01 -1.96
C PRO A 219 -6.16 -25.18 -2.92
N LYS A 220 -5.41 -25.15 -4.04
CA LYS A 220 -5.26 -26.29 -4.97
C LYS A 220 -4.32 -27.35 -4.38
N PRO A 221 -4.34 -28.60 -4.85
CA PRO A 221 -3.47 -29.66 -4.31
C PRO A 221 -1.98 -29.32 -4.31
N ASP A 222 -1.48 -28.70 -5.38
CA ASP A 222 -0.05 -28.36 -5.53
C ASP A 222 0.37 -27.15 -4.69
N TYR A 223 -0.58 -26.34 -4.24
CA TYR A 223 -0.33 -25.15 -3.44
C TYR A 223 0.37 -25.47 -2.11
N MET A 224 -0.11 -26.49 -1.36
CA MET A 224 0.48 -26.84 -0.07
C MET A 224 1.93 -27.35 -0.24
N ALA A 225 2.20 -28.14 -1.27
CA ALA A 225 3.56 -28.60 -1.57
C ALA A 225 4.51 -27.45 -1.93
N PHE A 226 3.99 -26.42 -2.61
CA PHE A 226 4.74 -25.20 -2.91
C PHE A 226 5.02 -24.38 -1.65
N ILE A 227 4.02 -24.19 -0.76
CA ILE A 227 4.21 -23.52 0.54
C ILE A 227 5.25 -24.24 1.39
N GLU A 228 5.22 -25.59 1.46
CA GLU A 228 6.23 -26.37 2.18
C GLU A 228 7.64 -26.22 1.59
N THR A 229 7.74 -26.04 0.27
CA THR A 229 9.02 -25.76 -0.40
C THR A 229 9.52 -24.38 0.01
N LEU A 230 8.69 -23.36 -0.06
CA LEU A 230 9.03 -21.99 0.31
C LEU A 230 9.36 -21.83 1.80
N ALA A 231 8.77 -22.65 2.67
CA ALA A 231 9.08 -22.64 4.11
C ALA A 231 10.50 -23.13 4.40
N ARG A 232 11.07 -23.97 3.53
CA ARG A 232 12.45 -24.48 3.66
C ARG A 232 13.46 -23.61 2.92
N ASP A 233 13.07 -23.12 1.74
CA ASP A 233 13.88 -22.28 0.87
C ASP A 233 12.97 -21.21 0.21
N PRO A 234 13.04 -19.95 0.66
CA PRO A 234 12.22 -18.88 0.08
C PRO A 234 12.71 -18.40 -1.29
N LEU A 235 13.93 -18.74 -1.72
CA LEU A 235 14.53 -18.20 -2.97
C LEU A 235 13.68 -18.36 -4.23
N PRO A 236 12.89 -19.43 -4.43
CA PRO A 236 12.07 -19.57 -5.65
C PRO A 236 11.12 -18.38 -5.89
N HIS A 237 10.66 -17.68 -4.83
CA HIS A 237 9.76 -16.53 -5.02
C HIS A 237 10.47 -15.24 -5.44
N HIS A 238 11.81 -15.18 -5.44
CA HIS A 238 12.56 -13.99 -5.82
C HIS A 238 12.48 -13.67 -7.31
N ARG A 239 12.04 -14.62 -8.13
CA ARG A 239 11.79 -14.40 -9.55
C ARG A 239 10.32 -14.65 -9.86
N MET A 240 9.69 -13.71 -10.54
CA MET A 240 8.32 -13.84 -11.00
C MET A 240 8.24 -14.79 -12.19
N ASP A 241 8.50 -16.08 -11.92
CA ASP A 241 8.40 -17.13 -12.93
C ASP A 241 6.91 -17.48 -13.15
N PRO A 242 6.38 -17.37 -14.39
CA PRO A 242 5.00 -17.72 -14.69
C PRO A 242 4.63 -19.18 -14.41
N ALA A 243 5.62 -20.07 -14.27
CA ALA A 243 5.40 -21.49 -13.97
C ALA A 243 5.19 -21.76 -12.46
N LEU A 244 5.42 -20.78 -11.57
CA LEU A 244 5.25 -20.95 -10.13
C LEU A 244 3.79 -20.85 -9.68
N ALA A 245 3.43 -21.62 -8.66
CA ALA A 245 2.05 -21.78 -8.17
C ALA A 245 1.65 -20.69 -7.14
N PHE A 246 1.67 -19.41 -7.53
CA PHE A 246 1.16 -18.30 -6.71
C PHE A 246 -0.38 -18.16 -6.75
N ASP A 247 -1.08 -19.25 -6.93
CA ASP A 247 -2.55 -19.32 -7.03
C ASP A 247 -3.12 -20.19 -5.88
N PRO A 248 -3.93 -19.65 -4.97
CA PRO A 248 -4.61 -18.33 -5.05
C PRO A 248 -3.76 -17.14 -4.60
N GLU A 249 -2.88 -17.30 -3.63
CA GLU A 249 -1.95 -16.26 -3.15
C GLU A 249 -0.84 -16.88 -2.30
N VAL A 250 0.29 -16.20 -2.16
CA VAL A 250 1.34 -16.54 -1.20
C VAL A 250 1.74 -15.29 -0.43
N VAL A 251 1.82 -15.41 0.89
CA VAL A 251 2.19 -14.32 1.80
C VAL A 251 3.48 -14.66 2.54
N PHE A 252 4.34 -13.67 2.68
CA PHE A 252 5.59 -13.78 3.46
C PHE A 252 5.65 -12.69 4.52
N SER A 253 6.32 -13.00 5.63
CA SER A 253 6.82 -12.03 6.60
C SER A 253 8.32 -11.86 6.39
N ILE A 254 8.82 -10.62 6.39
CA ILE A 254 10.20 -10.29 6.03
C ILE A 254 10.80 -9.37 7.08
N ASP A 255 11.97 -9.73 7.62
CA ASP A 255 12.72 -8.93 8.56
C ASP A 255 13.59 -7.92 7.80
N MET A 256 13.03 -6.75 7.51
CA MET A 256 13.69 -5.71 6.74
C MET A 256 14.76 -4.99 7.55
N MET A 257 15.90 -4.74 6.92
CA MET A 257 17.01 -3.94 7.47
C MET A 257 16.95 -2.52 6.93
N ALA A 258 17.26 -1.55 7.80
CA ALA A 258 17.43 -0.16 7.38
C ALA A 258 18.86 0.11 6.90
N ASP A 259 19.00 0.98 5.91
CA ASP A 259 20.28 1.56 5.53
C ASP A 259 20.72 2.68 6.48
N SER A 260 21.82 3.38 6.13
CA SER A 260 22.37 4.48 6.93
C SER A 260 21.43 5.68 7.09
N ASP A 261 20.44 5.83 6.20
CA ASP A 261 19.42 6.90 6.26
C ASP A 261 18.15 6.45 7.01
N GLY A 262 18.15 5.23 7.55
CA GLY A 262 17.04 4.63 8.26
C GLY A 262 15.92 4.12 7.35
N LEU A 263 16.23 3.85 6.07
CA LEU A 263 15.26 3.39 5.07
C LEU A 263 15.45 1.92 4.73
N ALA A 264 14.37 1.17 4.71
CA ALA A 264 14.27 -0.13 4.08
C ALA A 264 13.80 0.02 2.64
N HIS A 265 14.36 -0.81 1.75
CA HIS A 265 14.10 -0.75 0.32
C HIS A 265 13.65 -2.10 -0.22
N ALA A 266 12.69 -2.09 -1.14
CA ALA A 266 12.33 -3.25 -1.93
C ALA A 266 11.99 -2.83 -3.36
N MET A 267 12.39 -3.64 -4.35
CA MET A 267 12.06 -3.42 -5.75
C MET A 267 11.80 -4.73 -6.49
N GLN A 268 11.00 -4.66 -7.54
CA GLN A 268 10.89 -5.63 -8.61
C GLN A 268 11.69 -5.08 -9.80
N ALA A 269 12.89 -5.60 -10.05
CA ALA A 269 13.68 -5.26 -11.22
C ALA A 269 13.12 -5.97 -12.47
N HIS A 270 12.90 -5.22 -13.54
CA HIS A 270 12.32 -5.72 -14.77
C HIS A 270 13.41 -6.16 -15.77
N PRO A 271 13.07 -7.03 -16.76
CA PRO A 271 14.04 -7.46 -17.78
C PRO A 271 14.58 -6.31 -18.65
N ASP A 272 13.89 -5.17 -18.73
CA ASP A 272 14.34 -3.97 -19.46
C ASP A 272 15.23 -3.03 -18.62
N GLY A 273 15.50 -3.41 -17.37
CA GLY A 273 16.36 -2.68 -16.44
C GLY A 273 15.61 -1.65 -15.58
N THR A 274 14.38 -1.28 -15.88
CA THR A 274 13.57 -0.45 -14.99
C THR A 274 13.13 -1.23 -13.74
N ALA A 275 12.54 -0.58 -12.72
CA ALA A 275 12.06 -1.31 -11.55
C ALA A 275 10.84 -0.63 -10.92
N ASP A 276 9.89 -1.42 -10.44
CA ASP A 276 8.91 -0.97 -9.45
C ASP A 276 9.60 -0.91 -8.08
N TYR A 277 9.27 0.11 -7.29
CA TYR A 277 9.96 0.43 -6.05
C TYR A 277 9.00 0.76 -4.92
N ILE A 278 9.39 0.37 -3.70
CA ILE A 278 8.82 0.85 -2.45
C ILE A 278 9.92 0.96 -1.38
N GLY A 279 9.92 2.09 -0.66
CA GLY A 279 10.80 2.36 0.46
C GLY A 279 10.05 2.94 1.64
N PHE A 280 10.47 2.59 2.86
CA PHE A 280 9.82 3.00 4.10
C PHE A 280 10.82 2.98 5.28
N ARG A 281 10.38 3.45 6.45
CA ARG A 281 11.18 3.45 7.69
C ARG A 281 10.73 2.33 8.62
N PRO A 282 11.59 1.33 8.94
CA PRO A 282 11.27 0.27 9.89
C PRO A 282 10.98 0.76 11.32
N ASP A 283 11.47 1.94 11.71
CA ASP A 283 11.12 2.55 13.00
C ASP A 283 9.66 3.04 13.06
N GLN A 284 9.05 3.34 11.91
CA GLN A 284 7.62 3.68 11.79
C GLN A 284 6.76 2.43 11.56
N ALA A 285 7.29 1.43 10.84
CA ALA A 285 6.61 0.19 10.45
C ALA A 285 7.57 -1.00 10.57
N PRO A 286 7.68 -1.60 11.79
CA PRO A 286 8.70 -2.62 12.07
C PRO A 286 8.42 -3.98 11.44
N VAL A 287 7.22 -4.20 10.93
CA VAL A 287 6.80 -5.43 10.25
C VAL A 287 6.70 -5.18 8.76
N CYS A 288 7.13 -6.14 7.96
CA CYS A 288 6.96 -6.12 6.52
C CYS A 288 6.36 -7.44 6.04
N THR A 289 5.29 -7.36 5.25
CA THR A 289 4.76 -8.53 4.55
C THR A 289 4.96 -8.37 3.04
N ARG A 290 4.99 -9.50 2.34
CA ARG A 290 4.96 -9.59 0.86
C ARG A 290 3.79 -10.44 0.46
N TRP A 291 3.11 -10.06 -0.60
CA TRP A 291 1.98 -10.78 -1.14
C TRP A 291 2.17 -11.01 -2.64
N VAL A 292 1.94 -12.24 -3.09
CA VAL A 292 2.00 -12.60 -4.51
C VAL A 292 0.74 -13.37 -4.85
N CYS A 293 0.00 -12.89 -5.85
CA CYS A 293 -1.19 -13.52 -6.39
C CYS A 293 -1.07 -13.53 -7.92
N ARG A 294 -1.03 -14.72 -8.52
CA ARG A 294 -0.93 -14.89 -9.97
C ARG A 294 -1.95 -15.92 -10.45
N THR A 295 -3.17 -15.44 -10.72
CA THR A 295 -4.28 -16.26 -11.19
C THR A 295 -4.74 -15.79 -12.59
N PRO A 296 -5.54 -16.57 -13.32
CA PRO A 296 -6.11 -16.12 -14.58
C PRO A 296 -6.90 -14.80 -14.49
N ASP A 297 -7.56 -14.54 -13.35
CA ASP A 297 -8.44 -13.39 -13.16
C ASP A 297 -7.78 -12.22 -12.44
N GLN A 298 -6.69 -12.48 -11.69
CA GLN A 298 -6.02 -11.50 -10.85
C GLN A 298 -4.52 -11.72 -10.85
N ASP A 299 -3.75 -10.61 -11.00
CA ASP A 299 -2.29 -10.66 -11.05
C ASP A 299 -1.73 -9.46 -10.28
N GLY A 300 -1.19 -9.73 -9.08
CA GLY A 300 -0.76 -8.70 -8.14
C GLY A 300 0.49 -9.09 -7.36
N LEU A 301 1.32 -8.10 -7.06
CA LEU A 301 2.55 -8.21 -6.28
C LEU A 301 2.63 -7.09 -5.25
N GLY A 302 2.48 -7.43 -3.99
CA GLY A 302 2.93 -6.58 -2.89
C GLY A 302 4.41 -6.81 -2.67
N ILE A 303 5.26 -6.02 -3.30
CA ILE A 303 6.73 -6.13 -3.21
C ILE A 303 7.16 -6.08 -1.74
N ALA A 304 6.61 -5.12 -1.01
CA ALA A 304 6.70 -4.96 0.43
C ALA A 304 5.45 -4.21 0.91
N PHE A 305 4.84 -4.67 1.98
CA PHE A 305 3.78 -3.98 2.70
C PHE A 305 4.34 -3.51 4.04
N PRO A 306 4.75 -2.23 4.15
CA PRO A 306 5.11 -1.65 5.44
C PRO A 306 3.95 -1.75 6.42
N ALA A 307 4.21 -2.32 7.60
CA ALA A 307 3.16 -2.63 8.56
C ALA A 307 3.65 -2.51 10.01
N THR A 308 2.70 -2.40 10.93
CA THR A 308 2.99 -2.50 12.37
C THR A 308 2.70 -3.90 12.91
N ALA A 309 1.96 -4.72 12.14
CA ALA A 309 1.59 -6.08 12.50
C ALA A 309 1.51 -6.96 11.24
N GLU A 310 1.57 -8.27 11.41
CA GLU A 310 1.28 -9.25 10.37
C GLU A 310 -0.26 -9.32 10.11
N VAL A 311 -0.72 -10.32 9.37
CA VAL A 311 -2.11 -10.34 8.85
C VAL A 311 -2.97 -11.44 9.46
N GLU A 312 -2.67 -11.87 10.69
CA GLU A 312 -3.34 -13.01 11.35
C GLU A 312 -4.53 -12.61 12.26
N GLY A 313 -4.95 -11.35 12.23
CA GLY A 313 -6.04 -10.82 13.06
C GLY A 313 -5.59 -10.27 14.40
N TYR A 314 -6.46 -9.46 15.03
CA TYR A 314 -6.11 -8.70 16.23
C TYR A 314 -5.62 -9.56 17.38
N THR A 315 -6.32 -10.65 17.71
CA THR A 315 -5.98 -11.51 18.87
C THR A 315 -4.60 -12.16 18.68
N ALA A 316 -4.31 -12.67 17.49
CA ALA A 316 -3.03 -13.28 17.18
C ALA A 316 -1.89 -12.26 17.19
N GLU A 317 -2.09 -11.09 16.58
CA GLU A 317 -1.07 -10.04 16.53
C GLU A 317 -0.79 -9.42 17.90
N LYS A 318 -1.81 -9.30 18.75
CA LYS A 318 -1.64 -8.88 20.16
C LYS A 318 -0.80 -9.87 20.95
N ALA A 319 -1.00 -11.15 20.76
CA ALA A 319 -0.20 -12.19 21.41
C ALA A 319 1.28 -12.17 20.97
N LYS A 320 1.57 -11.70 19.75
CA LYS A 320 2.94 -11.49 19.24
C LYS A 320 3.57 -10.17 19.72
N GLY A 321 2.80 -9.26 20.30
CA GLY A 321 3.26 -7.92 20.70
C GLY A 321 3.33 -6.90 19.55
N HIS A 322 2.62 -7.15 18.46
CA HIS A 322 2.61 -6.30 17.26
C HIS A 322 1.58 -5.15 17.31
N VAL A 323 0.71 -5.14 18.32
CA VAL A 323 -0.29 -4.07 18.48
C VAL A 323 0.36 -2.86 19.12
N ILE A 324 0.25 -1.70 18.46
CA ILE A 324 0.73 -0.43 19.01
C ILE A 324 -0.27 0.09 20.03
N GLU A 325 0.20 0.48 21.21
CA GLU A 325 -0.56 1.27 22.17
C GLU A 325 -0.24 2.75 21.97
N LEU A 326 -1.19 3.51 21.39
CA LEU A 326 -1.07 4.94 21.15
C LEU A 326 -1.68 5.71 22.32
N ALA A 327 -0.87 6.43 23.08
CA ALA A 327 -1.32 7.20 24.25
C ALA A 327 -2.40 8.23 23.87
N GLY A 328 -3.21 8.65 24.84
CA GLY A 328 -4.23 9.68 24.63
C GLY A 328 -3.63 11.00 24.13
N GLY A 329 -4.14 11.54 23.05
CA GLY A 329 -3.64 12.75 22.38
C GLY A 329 -2.33 12.56 21.60
N ALA A 330 -1.75 11.35 21.55
CA ALA A 330 -0.54 11.09 20.77
C ALA A 330 -0.86 10.84 19.29
N THR A 331 0.16 11.05 18.45
CA THR A 331 0.09 10.81 17.01
C THR A 331 1.15 9.80 16.59
N TRP A 332 0.74 8.82 15.78
CA TRP A 332 1.62 7.91 15.04
C TRP A 332 1.66 8.32 13.57
N ASN A 333 2.81 8.16 12.91
CA ASN A 333 2.99 8.55 11.51
C ASN A 333 3.72 7.46 10.73
N ILE A 334 3.44 7.40 9.42
CA ILE A 334 4.21 6.62 8.46
C ILE A 334 4.41 7.42 7.17
N ASP A 335 5.61 7.28 6.59
CA ASP A 335 5.99 7.85 5.30
C ASP A 335 6.53 6.74 4.41
N ILE A 336 6.04 6.68 3.17
CA ILE A 336 6.36 5.66 2.16
C ILE A 336 6.69 6.37 0.85
N SER A 337 7.75 5.94 0.19
CA SER A 337 8.05 6.31 -1.20
C SER A 337 7.81 5.10 -2.10
N MET A 338 7.07 5.26 -3.20
CA MET A 338 6.74 4.15 -4.09
C MET A 338 6.50 4.63 -5.53
N GLY A 339 6.77 3.76 -6.52
CA GLY A 339 6.55 4.10 -7.92
C GLY A 339 7.50 3.38 -8.87
N LEU A 340 7.92 4.07 -9.94
CA LEU A 340 8.76 3.51 -11.00
C LEU A 340 10.14 4.17 -11.03
N LEU A 341 11.17 3.35 -11.09
CA LEU A 341 12.58 3.76 -11.27
C LEU A 341 13.00 3.56 -12.72
N THR A 342 13.79 4.50 -13.24
CA THR A 342 14.52 4.33 -14.48
C THR A 342 15.63 3.27 -14.31
N ALA A 343 16.17 2.75 -15.40
CA ALA A 343 17.23 1.73 -15.33
C ALA A 343 18.48 2.19 -14.57
N PRO A 344 19.00 3.45 -14.70
CA PRO A 344 20.08 3.93 -13.85
C PRO A 344 19.74 4.02 -12.36
N GLU A 345 18.51 4.46 -12.02
CA GLU A 345 18.04 4.54 -10.63
C GLU A 345 17.90 3.14 -10.01
N ALA A 346 17.34 2.18 -10.77
CA ALA A 346 17.19 0.78 -10.36
C ALA A 346 18.57 0.12 -10.11
N ALA A 347 19.55 0.36 -10.97
CA ALA A 347 20.91 -0.14 -10.79
C ALA A 347 21.56 0.43 -9.51
N GLY A 348 21.47 1.74 -9.30
CA GLY A 348 22.00 2.38 -8.08
C GLY A 348 21.31 1.91 -6.81
N LEU A 349 19.98 1.68 -6.87
CA LEU A 349 19.24 1.11 -5.73
C LEU A 349 19.65 -0.33 -5.45
N LYS A 350 19.88 -1.14 -6.50
CA LYS A 350 20.35 -2.52 -6.32
C LYS A 350 21.69 -2.55 -5.58
N ASP A 351 22.64 -1.71 -5.96
CA ASP A 351 23.94 -1.61 -5.29
C ASP A 351 23.77 -1.21 -3.80
N ARG A 352 22.85 -0.28 -3.51
CA ARG A 352 22.51 0.14 -2.13
C ARG A 352 21.91 -1.02 -1.33
N ILE A 353 20.96 -1.76 -1.90
CA ILE A 353 20.35 -2.94 -1.27
C ILE A 353 21.42 -4.00 -0.97
N ASP A 354 22.29 -4.29 -1.94
CA ASP A 354 23.35 -5.28 -1.79
C ASP A 354 24.37 -4.86 -0.72
N ALA A 355 24.69 -3.57 -0.59
CA ALA A 355 25.54 -3.03 0.46
C ALA A 355 24.93 -3.23 1.86
N VAL A 356 23.63 -2.96 2.04
CA VAL A 356 22.93 -3.19 3.32
C VAL A 356 22.90 -4.68 3.69
N ARG A 357 22.73 -5.57 2.70
CA ARG A 357 22.66 -7.02 2.94
C ARG A 357 24.01 -7.65 3.30
N ASN A 358 25.11 -7.09 2.80
CA ASN A 358 26.45 -7.64 2.95
C ASN A 358 27.26 -6.95 4.07
N GLY A 359 26.72 -5.86 4.62
CA GLY A 359 27.36 -4.99 5.63
C GLY A 359 27.35 -5.41 6.97
#